data_002099ef5658276da6efadd0e52a3154
#
_entry.id   002099ef5658276da6efadd0e52a3154
#
_cell.length_a   1.000
_cell.length_b   1.000
_cell.length_c   1.000
_cell.angle_alpha   90.00
_cell.angle_beta   90.00
_cell.angle_gamma   90.00
#
_symmetry.space_group_name_H-M   'P 1'
#
loop_
_entity.id
_entity.type
_entity.pdbx_description
1 polymer ?
#
loop_
_entity_poly.entity_id
_entity_poly.type
_entity_poly.pdbx_seq_one_letter_code
_entity_poly.pdbx_strand_id
1 'polypeptide(L)'
;CTPLYQTDEWARREYGWAPMADIRRDLEEASHSQLERNNKNKNRRAHSILSRRIFRIVVEQIVLFAVAEALNYLTRDNGMFNFIDFRFVYITIIACINGLGAGAVSALMAGVGYIFSNAAQMSWQVLFFNVQNWLPFACYLLIGCVLGYNRDKARDDIKSKADELKLLEEKYD
;
A
#
# COMPACT_ATOMS: atom_id res chain seq x y z
N CYS A 1 -55.08 -0.59 47.83
CA CYS A 1 -54.27 -0.26 46.65
C CYS A 1 -52.83 -0.49 47.03
N THR A 2 -52.30 -1.67 46.70
CA THR A 2 -50.90 -1.97 46.82
C THR A 2 -50.16 -1.28 45.59
N PRO A 3 -49.12 -0.53 45.84
CA PRO A 3 -48.44 0.16 44.73
C PRO A 3 -47.79 -0.85 43.79
N LEU A 4 -47.95 -0.63 42.49
CA LEU A 4 -47.41 -1.44 41.40
C LEU A 4 -45.90 -1.77 41.52
N TYR A 5 -45.17 -1.03 42.33
CA TYR A 5 -43.74 -1.22 42.57
C TYR A 5 -43.39 -2.48 43.37
N GLN A 6 -44.31 -3.01 44.19
CA GLN A 6 -44.03 -4.21 44.97
C GLN A 6 -44.13 -5.50 44.15
N THR A 7 -44.81 -5.47 43.01
CA THR A 7 -45.01 -6.65 42.17
C THR A 7 -43.75 -7.03 41.39
N ASP A 8 -42.92 -6.06 41.01
CA ASP A 8 -41.70 -6.33 40.22
C ASP A 8 -40.56 -6.91 41.07
N GLU A 9 -40.41 -6.46 42.33
CA GLU A 9 -39.41 -7.03 43.23
C GLU A 9 -39.77 -8.45 43.68
N TRP A 10 -41.07 -8.73 43.89
CA TRP A 10 -41.55 -10.05 44.22
C TRP A 10 -41.36 -11.04 43.05
N ALA A 11 -41.70 -10.66 41.81
CA ALA A 11 -41.51 -11.46 40.61
C ALA A 11 -40.03 -11.76 40.36
N ARG A 12 -39.14 -10.82 40.65
CA ARG A 12 -37.69 -11.01 40.57
C ARG A 12 -37.17 -12.08 41.54
N ARG A 13 -37.69 -12.10 42.75
CA ARG A 13 -37.24 -12.98 43.81
C ARG A 13 -37.78 -14.40 43.66
N GLU A 14 -39.00 -14.53 43.15
CA GLU A 14 -39.72 -15.81 43.09
C GLU A 14 -39.45 -16.56 41.75
N TYR A 15 -39.34 -15.83 40.64
CA TYR A 15 -39.27 -16.41 39.31
C TYR A 15 -37.99 -16.04 38.52
N GLY A 16 -37.06 -15.30 39.12
CA GLY A 16 -35.85 -14.86 38.44
C GLY A 16 -36.09 -13.96 37.21
N TRP A 17 -37.30 -13.33 37.17
CA TRP A 17 -37.72 -12.51 36.01
C TRP A 17 -37.02 -11.16 36.02
N ALA A 18 -36.28 -10.87 34.93
CA ALA A 18 -35.69 -9.55 34.74
C ALA A 18 -36.68 -8.60 34.05
N PRO A 19 -36.79 -7.32 34.47
CA PRO A 19 -37.63 -6.35 33.78
C PRO A 19 -37.23 -6.24 32.31
N MET A 20 -38.21 -6.04 31.45
CA MET A 20 -38.00 -5.92 30.01
C MET A 20 -36.95 -4.83 29.65
N ALA A 21 -36.79 -3.81 30.50
CA ALA A 21 -35.79 -2.76 30.33
C ALA A 21 -34.36 -3.26 30.54
N ASP A 22 -34.13 -4.19 31.49
CA ASP A 22 -32.80 -4.76 31.73
C ASP A 22 -32.42 -5.73 30.59
N ILE A 23 -33.37 -6.57 30.14
CA ILE A 23 -33.16 -7.45 28.98
C ILE A 23 -32.82 -6.64 27.72
N ARG A 24 -33.50 -5.52 27.51
CA ARG A 24 -33.20 -4.63 26.37
C ARG A 24 -31.79 -4.04 26.44
N ARG A 25 -31.39 -3.60 27.66
CA ARG A 25 -30.03 -3.06 27.87
C ARG A 25 -28.95 -4.11 27.61
N ASP A 26 -29.15 -5.32 28.14
CA ASP A 26 -28.21 -6.43 27.93
C ASP A 26 -28.09 -6.82 26.44
N LEU A 27 -29.21 -6.79 25.71
CA LEU A 27 -29.22 -7.03 24.29
C LEU A 27 -28.48 -5.89 23.50
N GLU A 28 -28.67 -4.64 23.88
CA GLU A 28 -27.98 -3.50 23.30
C GLU A 28 -26.47 -3.57 23.58
N GLU A 29 -26.07 -3.87 24.82
CA GLU A 29 -24.67 -4.07 25.18
C GLU A 29 -24.03 -5.27 24.42
N ALA A 30 -24.77 -6.39 24.35
CA ALA A 30 -24.33 -7.55 23.59
C ALA A 30 -24.16 -7.23 22.09
N SER A 31 -25.10 -6.51 21.49
CA SER A 31 -25.05 -6.10 20.10
C SER A 31 -23.87 -5.15 19.83
N HIS A 32 -23.65 -4.18 20.72
CA HIS A 32 -22.54 -3.23 20.63
C HIS A 32 -21.19 -3.95 20.74
N SER A 33 -21.05 -4.87 21.68
CA SER A 33 -19.86 -5.68 21.86
C SER A 33 -19.56 -6.59 20.66
N GLN A 34 -20.59 -7.14 20.02
CA GLN A 34 -20.47 -7.94 18.80
C GLN A 34 -20.04 -7.09 17.60
N LEU A 35 -20.60 -5.90 17.46
CA LEU A 35 -20.22 -4.94 16.41
C LEU A 35 -18.75 -4.50 16.55
N GLU A 36 -18.31 -4.21 17.77
CA GLU A 36 -16.91 -3.86 18.03
C GLU A 36 -15.96 -5.01 17.74
N ARG A 37 -16.29 -6.23 18.17
CA ARG A 37 -15.49 -7.44 17.86
C ARG A 37 -15.40 -7.69 16.37
N ASN A 38 -16.51 -7.53 15.65
CA ASN A 38 -16.56 -7.75 14.20
C ASN A 38 -15.73 -6.68 13.46
N ASN A 39 -15.82 -5.42 13.88
CA ASN A 39 -15.04 -4.32 13.33
C ASN A 39 -13.53 -4.50 13.61
N LYS A 40 -13.16 -4.91 14.82
CA LYS A 40 -11.77 -5.20 15.20
C LYS A 40 -11.20 -6.38 14.40
N ASN A 41 -11.99 -7.43 14.17
CA ASN A 41 -11.58 -8.57 13.36
C ASN A 41 -11.45 -8.21 11.86
N LYS A 42 -12.36 -7.39 11.33
CA LYS A 42 -12.30 -6.87 9.96
C LYS A 42 -11.03 -6.04 9.75
N ASN A 43 -10.70 -5.15 10.69
CA ASN A 43 -9.50 -4.34 10.64
C ASN A 43 -8.22 -5.18 10.73
N ARG A 44 -8.18 -6.20 11.60
CA ARG A 44 -7.03 -7.12 11.69
C ARG A 44 -6.82 -7.91 10.40
N ARG A 45 -7.90 -8.41 9.78
CA ARG A 45 -7.81 -9.12 8.50
C ARG A 45 -7.37 -8.20 7.37
N ALA A 46 -7.91 -6.99 7.30
CA ALA A 46 -7.51 -5.98 6.32
C ALA A 46 -6.03 -5.63 6.47
N HIS A 47 -5.55 -5.42 7.69
CA HIS A 47 -4.15 -5.12 7.97
C HIS A 47 -3.20 -6.28 7.60
N SER A 48 -3.59 -7.53 7.85
CA SER A 48 -2.77 -8.70 7.50
C SER A 48 -2.67 -8.92 5.98
N ILE A 49 -3.76 -8.68 5.24
CA ILE A 49 -3.78 -8.78 3.77
C ILE A 49 -2.95 -7.66 3.15
N LEU A 50 -3.09 -6.44 3.67
CA LEU A 50 -2.33 -5.28 3.23
C LEU A 50 -0.83 -5.47 3.50
N SER A 51 -0.48 -5.96 4.69
CA SER A 51 0.91 -6.26 5.06
C SER A 51 1.56 -7.29 4.13
N ARG A 52 0.86 -8.37 3.78
CA ARG A 52 1.36 -9.38 2.84
C ARG A 52 1.55 -8.84 1.42
N ARG A 53 0.67 -7.94 0.97
CA ARG A 53 0.82 -7.28 -0.34
C ARG A 53 2.03 -6.35 -0.36
N ILE A 54 2.15 -5.50 0.65
CA ILE A 54 3.29 -4.59 0.79
C ILE A 54 4.58 -5.38 0.88
N PHE A 55 4.64 -6.44 1.69
CA PHE A 55 5.81 -7.28 1.82
C PHE A 55 6.24 -7.90 0.48
N ARG A 56 5.31 -8.40 -0.33
CA ARG A 56 5.60 -8.94 -1.67
C ARG A 56 6.20 -7.86 -2.59
N ILE A 57 5.61 -6.66 -2.61
CA ILE A 57 6.11 -5.54 -3.42
C ILE A 57 7.52 -5.14 -2.98
N VAL A 58 7.77 -5.08 -1.67
CA VAL A 58 9.09 -4.74 -1.13
C VAL A 58 10.14 -5.80 -1.49
N VAL A 59 9.82 -7.08 -1.36
CA VAL A 59 10.73 -8.17 -1.75
C VAL A 59 11.02 -8.11 -3.24
N GLU A 60 10.02 -7.92 -4.09
CA GLU A 60 10.18 -7.78 -5.53
C GLU A 60 11.08 -6.59 -5.89
N GLN A 61 10.90 -5.45 -5.21
CA GLN A 61 11.75 -4.28 -5.37
C GLN A 61 13.22 -4.56 -5.03
N ILE A 62 13.46 -5.22 -3.89
CA ILE A 62 14.82 -5.55 -3.45
C ILE A 62 15.50 -6.51 -4.43
N VAL A 63 14.79 -7.55 -4.88
CA VAL A 63 15.33 -8.54 -5.81
C VAL A 63 15.68 -7.89 -7.15
N LEU A 64 14.76 -7.11 -7.73
CA LEU A 64 15.00 -6.43 -9.01
C LEU A 64 16.11 -5.37 -8.90
N PHE A 65 16.19 -4.66 -7.79
CA PHE A 65 17.29 -3.72 -7.53
C PHE A 65 18.64 -4.44 -7.43
N ALA A 66 18.71 -5.55 -6.72
CA ALA A 66 19.94 -6.36 -6.62
C ALA A 66 20.38 -6.89 -7.99
N VAL A 67 19.44 -7.33 -8.83
CA VAL A 67 19.74 -7.75 -10.22
C VAL A 67 20.27 -6.58 -11.05
N ALA A 68 19.64 -5.41 -10.97
CA ALA A 68 20.09 -4.22 -11.70
C ALA A 68 21.52 -3.78 -11.29
N GLU A 69 21.82 -3.80 -9.98
CA GLU A 69 23.17 -3.49 -9.47
C GLU A 69 24.19 -4.55 -9.87
N ALA A 70 23.82 -5.83 -9.87
CA ALA A 70 24.69 -6.90 -10.35
C ALA A 70 25.00 -6.75 -11.84
N LEU A 71 24.01 -6.40 -12.66
CA LEU A 71 24.19 -6.12 -14.09
C LEU A 71 25.09 -4.89 -14.30
N ASN A 72 24.88 -3.82 -13.56
CA ASN A 72 25.74 -2.64 -13.60
C ASN A 72 27.20 -2.99 -13.24
N TYR A 73 27.39 -3.85 -12.24
CA TYR A 73 28.72 -4.28 -11.83
C TYR A 73 29.41 -5.12 -12.91
N LEU A 74 28.67 -6.07 -13.51
CA LEU A 74 29.20 -6.96 -14.58
C LEU A 74 29.50 -6.22 -15.89
N THR A 75 28.75 -5.17 -16.20
CA THR A 75 28.93 -4.39 -17.44
C THR A 75 29.92 -3.26 -17.32
N ARG A 76 30.36 -2.95 -16.11
CA ARG A 76 31.33 -1.88 -15.82
C ARG A 76 32.67 -2.06 -16.58
N ASP A 77 33.10 -3.30 -16.75
CA ASP A 77 34.37 -3.62 -17.44
C ASP A 77 34.23 -3.69 -18.95
N ASN A 78 33.00 -3.76 -19.49
CA ASN A 78 32.74 -3.81 -20.91
C ASN A 78 32.38 -2.43 -21.44
N GLY A 79 33.33 -1.72 -22.06
CA GLY A 79 33.18 -0.34 -22.54
C GLY A 79 32.00 -0.10 -23.52
N MET A 80 31.44 -1.15 -24.15
CA MET A 80 30.27 -1.04 -25.04
C MET A 80 28.96 -0.80 -24.31
N PHE A 81 28.81 -1.27 -23.05
CA PHE A 81 27.58 -1.20 -22.27
C PHE A 81 27.61 -0.11 -21.20
N ASN A 82 28.71 0.64 -21.09
CA ASN A 82 28.86 1.70 -20.09
C ASN A 82 27.86 2.87 -20.27
N PHE A 83 27.13 2.89 -21.41
CA PHE A 83 26.10 3.88 -21.72
C PHE A 83 24.73 3.55 -21.15
N ILE A 84 24.50 2.30 -20.76
CA ILE A 84 23.19 1.83 -20.28
C ILE A 84 23.24 1.68 -18.77
N ASP A 85 22.58 2.59 -18.07
CA ASP A 85 22.36 2.44 -16.63
C ASP A 85 21.13 1.53 -16.40
N PHE A 86 21.38 0.30 -15.97
CA PHE A 86 20.34 -0.69 -15.71
C PHE A 86 19.35 -0.27 -14.60
N ARG A 87 19.68 0.77 -13.84
CA ARG A 87 18.77 1.38 -12.87
C ARG A 87 17.53 1.98 -13.54
N PHE A 88 17.67 2.54 -14.74
CA PHE A 88 16.51 3.01 -15.52
C PHE A 88 15.56 1.88 -15.87
N VAL A 89 16.09 0.74 -16.27
CA VAL A 89 15.29 -0.44 -16.61
C VAL A 89 14.53 -0.94 -15.37
N TYR A 90 15.20 -1.00 -14.23
CA TYR A 90 14.60 -1.36 -12.94
C TYR A 90 13.43 -0.43 -12.58
N ILE A 91 13.64 0.89 -12.61
CA ILE A 91 12.62 1.89 -12.28
C ILE A 91 11.44 1.75 -13.25
N THR A 92 11.71 1.60 -14.55
CA THR A 92 10.67 1.44 -15.58
C THR A 92 9.80 0.22 -15.32
N ILE A 93 10.40 -0.94 -15.04
CA ILE A 93 9.68 -2.18 -14.76
C ILE A 93 8.79 -2.01 -13.53
N ILE A 94 9.34 -1.50 -12.43
CA ILE A 94 8.58 -1.32 -11.18
C ILE A 94 7.44 -0.31 -11.35
N ALA A 95 7.70 0.82 -12.00
CA ALA A 95 6.68 1.85 -12.25
C ALA A 95 5.53 1.31 -13.12
N CYS A 96 5.85 0.53 -14.16
CA CYS A 96 4.86 -0.07 -15.04
C CYS A 96 4.02 -1.17 -14.36
N ILE A 97 4.58 -1.92 -13.42
CA ILE A 97 3.86 -3.01 -12.74
C ILE A 97 3.05 -2.49 -11.55
N ASN A 98 3.67 -1.70 -10.70
CA ASN A 98 3.14 -1.35 -9.37
C ASN A 98 2.55 0.08 -9.28
N GLY A 99 2.76 0.93 -10.31
CA GLY A 99 2.21 2.29 -10.38
C GLY A 99 3.08 3.36 -9.72
N LEU A 100 2.48 4.55 -9.51
CA LEU A 100 3.18 5.77 -9.10
C LEU A 100 3.94 5.63 -7.76
N GLY A 101 3.28 5.06 -6.74
CA GLY A 101 3.88 4.96 -5.42
C GLY A 101 5.15 4.09 -5.42
N ALA A 102 5.09 2.93 -6.08
CA ALA A 102 6.23 2.03 -6.17
C ALA A 102 7.31 2.57 -7.13
N GLY A 103 6.90 3.25 -8.21
CA GLY A 103 7.82 3.93 -9.13
C GLY A 103 8.64 5.02 -8.44
N ALA A 104 8.01 5.85 -7.59
CA ALA A 104 8.70 6.87 -6.82
C ALA A 104 9.70 6.25 -5.81
N VAL A 105 9.29 5.20 -5.09
CA VAL A 105 10.17 4.49 -4.15
C VAL A 105 11.36 3.85 -4.87
N SER A 106 11.14 3.21 -6.04
CA SER A 106 12.22 2.63 -6.83
C SER A 106 13.20 3.68 -7.35
N ALA A 107 12.72 4.86 -7.74
CA ALA A 107 13.56 5.97 -8.15
C ALA A 107 14.43 6.49 -7.00
N LEU A 108 13.88 6.59 -5.80
CA LEU A 108 14.66 6.95 -4.60
C LEU A 108 15.71 5.90 -4.26
N MET A 109 15.37 4.61 -4.31
CA MET A 109 16.33 3.52 -4.08
C MET A 109 17.46 3.54 -5.11
N ALA A 110 17.13 3.73 -6.39
CA ALA A 110 18.14 3.85 -7.46
C ALA A 110 19.04 5.07 -7.25
N GLY A 111 18.47 6.20 -6.82
CA GLY A 111 19.21 7.40 -6.48
C GLY A 111 20.21 7.19 -5.33
N VAL A 112 19.76 6.53 -4.26
CA VAL A 112 20.64 6.14 -3.15
C VAL A 112 21.74 5.19 -3.63
N GLY A 113 21.41 4.18 -4.45
CA GLY A 113 22.40 3.28 -5.05
C GLY A 113 23.42 4.02 -5.92
N TYR A 114 22.98 5.03 -6.69
CA TYR A 114 23.86 5.89 -7.48
C TYR A 114 24.83 6.67 -6.59
N ILE A 115 24.34 7.28 -5.52
CA ILE A 115 25.18 8.01 -4.55
C ILE A 115 26.21 7.06 -3.93
N PHE A 116 25.80 5.88 -3.48
CA PHE A 116 26.71 4.90 -2.87
C PHE A 116 27.80 4.43 -3.85
N SER A 117 27.44 4.17 -5.10
CA SER A 117 28.40 3.73 -6.13
C SER A 117 29.45 4.80 -6.44
N ASN A 118 29.07 6.08 -6.38
CA ASN A 118 29.98 7.20 -6.67
C ASN A 118 30.69 7.75 -5.44
N ALA A 119 30.14 7.61 -4.24
CA ALA A 119 30.72 8.07 -3.00
C ALA A 119 32.07 7.40 -2.68
N ALA A 120 32.27 6.18 -3.15
CA ALA A 120 33.54 5.47 -2.99
C ALA A 120 34.69 6.04 -3.86
N GLN A 121 34.37 6.79 -4.91
CA GLN A 121 35.33 7.31 -5.89
C GLN A 121 35.47 8.84 -5.86
N MET A 122 34.47 9.56 -5.34
CA MET A 122 34.46 11.03 -5.29
C MET A 122 34.31 11.53 -3.86
N SER A 123 34.97 12.67 -3.57
CA SER A 123 34.76 13.37 -2.30
C SER A 123 33.30 13.85 -2.20
N TRP A 124 32.72 13.81 -1.01
CA TRP A 124 31.34 14.23 -0.73
C TRP A 124 31.02 15.64 -1.25
N GLN A 125 32.01 16.55 -1.21
CA GLN A 125 31.87 17.91 -1.69
C GLN A 125 31.63 17.95 -3.21
N VAL A 126 32.38 17.18 -3.99
CA VAL A 126 32.22 17.11 -5.47
C VAL A 126 30.89 16.47 -5.84
N LEU A 127 30.43 15.48 -5.07
CA LEU A 127 29.16 14.78 -5.34
C LEU A 127 27.96 15.73 -5.17
N PHE A 128 27.95 16.58 -4.14
CA PHE A 128 26.83 17.47 -3.84
C PHE A 128 26.85 18.80 -4.58
N PHE A 129 28.04 19.36 -4.88
CA PHE A 129 28.15 20.66 -5.54
C PHE A 129 28.13 20.60 -7.07
N ASN A 130 28.31 19.43 -7.67
CA ASN A 130 28.29 19.32 -9.13
C ASN A 130 26.89 18.95 -9.62
N VAL A 131 26.26 19.88 -10.36
CA VAL A 131 24.92 19.73 -10.97
C VAL A 131 24.81 18.50 -11.86
N GLN A 132 25.91 18.11 -12.53
CA GLN A 132 25.94 16.93 -13.37
C GLN A 132 25.62 15.62 -12.62
N ASN A 133 25.95 15.55 -11.34
CA ASN A 133 25.66 14.37 -10.51
C ASN A 133 24.19 14.28 -10.09
N TRP A 134 23.45 15.40 -10.11
CA TRP A 134 22.03 15.45 -9.79
C TRP A 134 21.13 15.11 -10.97
N LEU A 135 21.67 15.23 -12.19
CA LEU A 135 20.90 14.98 -13.41
C LEU A 135 20.35 13.54 -13.48
N PRO A 136 21.15 12.48 -13.23
CA PRO A 136 20.62 11.11 -13.18
C PRO A 136 19.52 10.94 -12.14
N PHE A 137 19.68 11.54 -10.95
CA PHE A 137 18.68 11.47 -9.89
C PHE A 137 17.35 12.12 -10.29
N ALA A 138 17.40 13.31 -10.90
CA ALA A 138 16.22 13.97 -11.44
C ALA A 138 15.55 13.13 -12.54
N CYS A 139 16.33 12.52 -13.43
CA CYS A 139 15.81 11.62 -14.47
C CYS A 139 15.14 10.37 -13.87
N TYR A 140 15.71 9.77 -12.84
CA TYR A 140 15.12 8.62 -12.16
C TYR A 140 13.74 8.97 -11.57
N LEU A 141 13.63 10.12 -10.89
CA LEU A 141 12.37 10.59 -10.34
C LEU A 141 11.34 10.88 -11.43
N LEU A 142 11.74 11.59 -12.50
CA LEU A 142 10.85 11.90 -13.63
C LEU A 142 10.29 10.62 -14.26
N ILE A 143 11.13 9.66 -14.57
CA ILE A 143 10.71 8.40 -15.20
C ILE A 143 9.79 7.62 -14.25
N GLY A 144 10.17 7.47 -12.99
CA GLY A 144 9.37 6.77 -11.99
C GLY A 144 7.99 7.40 -11.82
N CYS A 145 7.92 8.73 -11.75
CA CYS A 145 6.66 9.47 -11.59
C CYS A 145 5.79 9.42 -12.86
N VAL A 146 6.37 9.69 -14.04
CA VAL A 146 5.59 9.74 -15.30
C VAL A 146 5.05 8.37 -15.66
N LEU A 147 5.87 7.33 -15.61
CA LEU A 147 5.43 5.97 -15.94
C LEU A 147 4.44 5.44 -14.91
N GLY A 148 4.70 5.69 -13.62
CA GLY A 148 3.80 5.31 -12.56
C GLY A 148 2.43 6.00 -12.65
N TYR A 149 2.40 7.30 -12.96
CA TYR A 149 1.17 8.05 -13.19
C TYR A 149 0.37 7.52 -14.38
N ASN A 150 1.05 7.29 -15.52
CA ASN A 150 0.40 6.73 -16.70
C ASN A 150 -0.21 5.34 -16.42
N ARG A 151 0.48 4.52 -15.65
CA ARG A 151 -0.03 3.21 -15.23
C ARG A 151 -1.28 3.32 -14.36
N ASP A 152 -1.26 4.20 -13.36
CA ASP A 152 -2.39 4.38 -12.45
C ASP A 152 -3.60 4.95 -13.22
N LYS A 153 -3.39 5.93 -14.09
CA LYS A 153 -4.43 6.48 -14.96
C LYS A 153 -5.05 5.42 -15.88
N ALA A 154 -4.22 4.63 -16.56
CA ALA A 154 -4.72 3.55 -17.41
C ALA A 154 -5.55 2.52 -16.63
N ARG A 155 -5.18 2.24 -15.40
CA ARG A 155 -5.90 1.33 -14.51
C ARG A 155 -7.27 1.88 -14.09
N ASP A 156 -7.34 3.17 -13.83
CA ASP A 156 -8.59 3.83 -13.46
C ASP A 156 -9.54 3.95 -14.67
N ASP A 157 -9.02 4.24 -15.87
CA ASP A 157 -9.78 4.24 -17.12
C ASP A 157 -10.39 2.86 -17.41
N ILE A 158 -9.65 1.77 -17.19
CA ILE A 158 -10.15 0.40 -17.36
C ILE A 158 -11.27 0.10 -16.36
N LYS A 159 -11.13 0.52 -15.10
CA LYS A 159 -12.17 0.32 -14.09
C LYS A 159 -13.47 1.07 -14.46
N SER A 160 -13.35 2.34 -14.84
CA SER A 160 -14.49 3.15 -15.24
C SER A 160 -15.26 2.52 -16.39
N LYS A 161 -14.56 2.03 -17.41
CA LYS A 161 -15.19 1.32 -18.53
C LYS A 161 -15.84 0.00 -18.13
N ALA A 162 -15.24 -0.74 -17.18
CA ALA A 162 -15.82 -1.97 -16.67
C ALA A 162 -17.11 -1.70 -15.87
N ASP A 163 -17.16 -0.60 -15.12
CA ASP A 163 -18.35 -0.20 -14.37
C ASP A 163 -19.47 0.30 -15.33
N GLU A 164 -19.11 1.03 -16.39
CA GLU A 164 -20.08 1.41 -17.45
C GLU A 164 -20.70 0.19 -18.14
N LEU A 165 -19.89 -0.82 -18.46
CA LEU A 165 -20.38 -2.06 -19.08
C LEU A 165 -21.37 -2.79 -18.16
N LYS A 166 -21.10 -2.88 -16.86
CA LYS A 166 -22.02 -3.49 -15.89
C LYS A 166 -23.34 -2.75 -15.80
N LEU A 167 -23.30 -1.41 -15.80
CA LEU A 167 -24.52 -0.59 -15.81
C LEU A 167 -25.35 -0.77 -17.08
N LEU A 168 -24.71 -1.03 -18.22
CA LEU A 168 -25.39 -1.33 -19.46
C LEU A 168 -26.02 -2.74 -19.43
N GLU A 169 -25.32 -3.74 -18.93
CA GLU A 169 -25.87 -5.09 -18.75
C GLU A 169 -27.12 -5.08 -17.85
N GLU A 170 -27.06 -4.36 -16.71
CA GLU A 170 -28.19 -4.24 -15.76
C GLU A 170 -29.43 -3.53 -16.37
N LYS A 171 -29.25 -2.73 -17.42
CA LYS A 171 -30.36 -2.05 -18.12
C LYS A 171 -31.02 -2.89 -19.21
N TYR A 172 -30.37 -3.95 -19.67
CA TYR A 172 -30.86 -4.79 -20.77
C TYR A 172 -31.43 -6.14 -20.30
N ASP A 173 -31.24 -6.49 -19.02
CA ASP A 173 -31.91 -7.59 -18.32
C ASP A 173 -33.22 -7.09 -17.64
#